data_391f49bd05ade402d1cd9cdf7883852e
#
_entry.id   391f49bd05ade402d1cd9cdf7883852e
#
_cell.length_a   1.000
_cell.length_b   1.000
_cell.length_c   1.000
_cell.angle_alpha   90.00
_cell.angle_beta   90.00
_cell.angle_gamma   90.00
#
_symmetry.space_group_name_H-M   'P 1'
#
loop_
_entity.id
_entity.type
_entity.pdbx_description
1 polymer ?
#
loop_
_entity_poly.entity_id
_entity_poly.type
_entity_poly.pdbx_seq_one_letter_code
_entity_poly.pdbx_strand_id
1 'polypeptide(L)'
;GVDYIDTANYEAENTDDPQWRAIYEKRCKDEGFTAYFDYSWQWAYKERFEKAGLTALLGTGFDPGVTSVFSAYALKHYFDEIETIDILDCNGGDHGYPFATNFNPEINLREVSANGSYWENGHWVETKPMEIKRVYDFPQVGEKDMYLLHHEEIESLAKNIPGVKRIRFFMTF
;
A
#
# COMPACT_ATOMS: atom_id res chain seq x y z
N GLY A 1 -16.92 -6.71 23.09
CA GLY A 1 -16.07 -6.29 21.96
C GLY A 1 -14.79 -7.13 21.91
N VAL A 2 -14.12 -7.06 20.79
CA VAL A 2 -12.84 -7.73 20.57
C VAL A 2 -11.88 -6.74 19.90
N ASP A 3 -10.59 -6.90 20.16
CA ASP A 3 -9.57 -6.19 19.41
C ASP A 3 -9.54 -6.70 17.96
N TYR A 4 -9.04 -5.86 17.06
CA TYR A 4 -9.01 -6.13 15.62
C TYR A 4 -7.58 -6.04 15.09
N ILE A 5 -7.25 -6.93 14.17
CA ILE A 5 -5.99 -6.91 13.43
C ILE A 5 -6.25 -7.31 11.99
N ASP A 6 -5.63 -6.62 11.05
CA ASP A 6 -5.66 -6.98 9.63
C ASP A 6 -4.27 -6.98 9.00
N THR A 7 -4.18 -7.54 7.81
CA THR A 7 -2.95 -7.62 7.02
C THR A 7 -3.02 -6.78 5.75
N ALA A 8 -4.14 -6.15 5.47
CA ALA A 8 -4.38 -5.35 4.27
C ALA A 8 -5.53 -4.37 4.51
N ASN A 9 -5.71 -3.43 3.60
CA ASN A 9 -6.86 -2.54 3.64
C ASN A 9 -8.18 -3.29 3.38
N TYR A 10 -9.28 -2.66 3.77
CA TYR A 10 -10.64 -3.14 3.52
C TYR A 10 -11.29 -2.31 2.42
N GLU A 11 -11.95 -2.99 1.52
CA GLU A 11 -12.82 -2.37 0.52
C GLU A 11 -14.29 -2.59 0.87
N ALA A 12 -15.08 -1.53 0.70
CA ALA A 12 -16.50 -1.57 1.05
C ALA A 12 -17.38 -2.27 0.00
N GLU A 13 -16.81 -2.86 -1.05
CA GLU A 13 -17.52 -3.54 -2.12
C GLU A 13 -18.51 -4.60 -1.60
N ASN A 14 -18.06 -5.39 -0.64
CA ASN A 14 -18.83 -6.49 -0.06
C ASN A 14 -19.51 -6.13 1.25
N THR A 15 -19.65 -4.84 1.56
CA THR A 15 -20.34 -4.43 2.78
C THR A 15 -21.86 -4.56 2.65
N ASP A 16 -22.49 -5.09 3.69
CA ASP A 16 -23.95 -5.11 3.82
C ASP A 16 -24.52 -3.76 4.29
N ASP A 17 -23.67 -2.82 4.69
CA ASP A 17 -24.08 -1.48 5.09
C ASP A 17 -24.39 -0.61 3.86
N PRO A 18 -25.67 -0.22 3.65
CA PRO A 18 -26.05 0.54 2.44
C PRO A 18 -25.36 1.90 2.33
N GLN A 19 -25.00 2.54 3.44
CA GLN A 19 -24.33 3.83 3.45
C GLN A 19 -22.90 3.69 2.90
N TRP A 20 -22.16 2.70 3.39
CA TRP A 20 -20.80 2.42 2.93
C TRP A 20 -20.78 1.95 1.47
N ARG A 21 -21.73 1.11 1.09
CA ARG A 21 -21.89 0.68 -0.31
C ARG A 21 -22.11 1.87 -1.24
N ALA A 22 -23.00 2.80 -0.90
CA ALA A 22 -23.25 3.98 -1.70
C ALA A 22 -22.01 4.89 -1.85
N ILE A 23 -21.21 5.03 -0.79
CA ILE A 23 -19.96 5.78 -0.83
C ILE A 23 -18.95 5.07 -1.74
N TYR A 24 -18.81 3.77 -1.63
CA TYR A 24 -17.93 2.96 -2.48
C TYR A 24 -18.33 3.07 -3.97
N GLU A 25 -19.60 2.84 -4.28
CA GLU A 25 -20.12 2.93 -5.65
C GLU A 25 -19.91 4.33 -6.25
N LYS A 26 -20.10 5.38 -5.44
CA LYS A 26 -19.83 6.75 -5.86
C LYS A 26 -18.35 6.96 -6.19
N ARG A 27 -17.46 6.52 -5.35
CA ARG A 27 -16.00 6.61 -5.59
C ARG A 27 -15.60 5.87 -6.86
N CYS A 28 -16.05 4.63 -7.05
CA CYS A 28 -15.77 3.84 -8.26
C CYS A 28 -16.28 4.54 -9.53
N LYS A 29 -17.44 5.20 -9.45
CA LYS A 29 -18.00 5.96 -10.58
C LYS A 29 -17.21 7.23 -10.88
N ASP A 30 -16.80 7.97 -9.85
CA ASP A 30 -16.16 9.27 -10.01
C ASP A 30 -14.68 9.12 -10.42
N GLU A 31 -14.02 8.04 -10.00
CA GLU A 31 -12.58 7.83 -10.12
C GLU A 31 -12.19 6.63 -10.99
N GLY A 32 -13.17 5.94 -11.51
CA GLY A 32 -12.98 4.75 -12.34
C GLY A 32 -12.83 3.48 -11.52
N PHE A 33 -12.17 2.46 -12.10
CA PHE A 33 -12.05 1.11 -11.53
C PHE A 33 -11.26 1.04 -10.23
N THR A 34 -10.63 2.11 -9.83
CA THR A 34 -9.78 2.09 -8.67
C THR A 34 -10.55 2.52 -7.45
N ALA A 35 -11.05 1.54 -6.76
CA ALA A 35 -11.26 1.71 -5.35
C ALA A 35 -9.95 2.21 -4.73
N TYR A 36 -10.05 3.10 -3.80
CA TYR A 36 -8.91 3.55 -3.03
C TYR A 36 -8.30 2.38 -2.28
N PHE A 37 -7.06 2.05 -2.59
CA PHE A 37 -6.23 1.18 -1.79
C PHE A 37 -5.65 2.00 -0.63
N ASP A 38 -6.50 2.41 0.29
CA ASP A 38 -6.12 3.18 1.46
C ASP A 38 -6.86 2.70 2.70
N TYR A 39 -6.43 3.14 3.88
CA TYR A 39 -7.06 2.79 5.15
C TYR A 39 -8.25 3.67 5.53
N SER A 40 -8.76 4.53 4.67
CA SER A 40 -9.85 5.46 4.99
C SER A 40 -11.11 4.74 5.47
N TRP A 41 -11.38 3.54 4.96
CA TRP A 41 -12.51 2.72 5.38
C TRP A 41 -12.37 2.22 6.81
N GLN A 42 -11.17 1.74 7.18
CA GLN A 42 -10.89 1.28 8.55
C GLN A 42 -10.84 2.47 9.50
N TRP A 43 -10.21 3.56 9.12
CA TRP A 43 -10.14 4.78 9.93
C TRP A 43 -11.51 5.37 10.29
N ALA A 44 -12.53 5.15 9.47
CA ALA A 44 -13.90 5.57 9.75
C ALA A 44 -14.47 4.93 11.03
N TYR A 45 -13.93 3.82 11.49
CA TYR A 45 -14.35 3.15 12.72
C TYR A 45 -13.56 3.61 13.97
N LYS A 46 -12.59 4.51 13.84
CA LYS A 46 -11.70 4.95 14.92
C LYS A 46 -12.46 5.31 16.21
N GLU A 47 -13.42 6.22 16.12
CA GLU A 47 -14.17 6.65 17.30
C GLU A 47 -14.95 5.51 17.99
N ARG A 48 -15.43 4.53 17.23
CA ARG A 48 -16.16 3.38 17.78
C ARG A 48 -15.23 2.48 18.58
N PHE A 49 -14.00 2.26 18.11
CA PHE A 49 -12.97 1.51 18.83
C PHE A 49 -12.54 2.24 20.08
N GLU A 50 -12.25 3.54 19.98
CA GLU A 50 -11.86 4.37 21.13
C GLU A 50 -12.94 4.40 22.23
N LYS A 51 -14.22 4.61 21.86
CA LYS A 51 -15.34 4.59 22.81
C LYS A 51 -15.55 3.22 23.47
N ALA A 52 -15.21 2.15 22.79
CA ALA A 52 -15.30 0.79 23.31
C ALA A 52 -14.07 0.36 24.12
N GLY A 53 -13.01 1.18 24.17
CA GLY A 53 -11.74 0.81 24.80
C GLY A 53 -11.02 -0.35 24.10
N LEU A 54 -11.19 -0.46 22.78
CA LEU A 54 -10.62 -1.52 21.97
C LEU A 54 -9.49 -1.00 21.10
N THR A 55 -8.61 -1.91 20.70
CA THR A 55 -7.49 -1.63 19.80
C THR A 55 -7.77 -2.19 18.39
N ALA A 56 -7.46 -1.39 17.37
CA ALA A 56 -7.35 -1.87 15.99
C ALA A 56 -5.91 -1.67 15.52
N LEU A 57 -5.27 -2.75 15.07
CA LEU A 57 -3.94 -2.73 14.48
C LEU A 57 -4.07 -3.03 12.98
N LEU A 58 -3.78 -2.02 12.17
CA LEU A 58 -3.98 -2.06 10.72
C LEU A 58 -2.67 -2.33 9.99
N GLY A 59 -2.74 -3.03 8.84
CA GLY A 59 -1.62 -3.21 7.95
C GLY A 59 -0.47 -4.02 8.54
N THR A 60 -0.77 -5.18 9.11
CA THR A 60 0.22 -6.06 9.74
C THR A 60 0.63 -7.22 8.84
N GLY A 61 0.53 -7.03 7.53
CA GLY A 61 0.97 -7.97 6.52
C GLY A 61 2.45 -7.87 6.21
N PHE A 62 2.81 -8.19 4.98
CA PHE A 62 4.17 -8.03 4.48
C PHE A 62 4.36 -6.61 3.94
N ASP A 63 3.59 -6.25 2.95
CA ASP A 63 3.39 -4.91 2.43
C ASP A 63 1.87 -4.64 2.29
N PRO A 64 1.32 -3.84 3.18
CA PRO A 64 1.93 -3.13 4.30
C PRO A 64 2.19 -3.99 5.54
N GLY A 65 3.23 -3.63 6.31
CA GLY A 65 3.53 -4.22 7.61
C GLY A 65 5.02 -4.42 7.83
N VAL A 66 5.60 -5.51 7.32
CA VAL A 66 7.03 -5.82 7.47
C VAL A 66 7.91 -4.70 6.87
N THR A 67 7.54 -4.12 5.75
CA THR A 67 8.20 -2.98 5.13
C THR A 67 8.28 -1.77 6.05
N SER A 68 7.19 -1.48 6.77
CA SER A 68 7.14 -0.41 7.77
C SER A 68 8.03 -0.72 8.97
N VAL A 69 8.03 -1.97 9.44
CA VAL A 69 8.89 -2.43 10.56
C VAL A 69 10.36 -2.34 10.17
N PHE A 70 10.74 -2.75 8.97
CA PHE A 70 12.12 -2.65 8.49
C PHE A 70 12.59 -1.19 8.39
N SER A 71 11.74 -0.30 7.91
CA SER A 71 12.06 1.13 7.85
C SER A 71 12.25 1.75 9.24
N ALA A 72 11.36 1.42 10.19
CA ALA A 72 11.48 1.88 11.57
C ALA A 72 12.71 1.28 12.27
N TYR A 73 13.00 0.01 12.02
CA TYR A 73 14.18 -0.67 12.56
C TYR A 73 15.48 -0.07 12.00
N ALA A 74 15.51 0.22 10.71
CA ALA A 74 16.65 0.87 10.07
C ALA A 74 16.91 2.26 10.66
N LEU A 75 15.87 3.08 10.81
CA LEU A 75 15.98 4.39 11.47
C LEU A 75 16.53 4.27 12.90
N LYS A 76 16.04 3.29 13.65
CA LYS A 76 16.45 3.11 15.06
C LYS A 76 17.91 2.65 15.23
N HIS A 77 18.42 1.84 14.30
CA HIS A 77 19.66 1.08 14.53
C HIS A 77 20.79 1.39 13.56
N TYR A 78 20.49 1.96 12.38
CA TYR A 78 21.48 2.11 11.32
C TYR A 78 21.62 3.53 10.77
N PHE A 79 20.61 4.39 10.95
CA PHE A 79 20.58 5.73 10.39
C PHE A 79 20.23 6.76 11.47
N ASP A 80 20.88 7.90 11.42
CA ASP A 80 20.51 9.06 12.25
C ASP A 80 19.25 9.74 11.71
N GLU A 81 19.07 9.71 10.38
CA GLU A 81 17.88 10.19 9.66
C GLU A 81 17.66 9.40 8.36
N ILE A 82 16.42 9.34 7.92
CA ILE A 82 16.06 8.75 6.63
C ILE A 82 15.43 9.82 5.75
N GLU A 83 16.12 10.20 4.68
CA GLU A 83 15.61 11.17 3.72
C GLU A 83 14.70 10.55 2.65
N THR A 84 15.02 9.32 2.21
CA THR A 84 14.27 8.66 1.14
C THR A 84 14.09 7.19 1.43
N ILE A 85 12.90 6.66 1.04
CA ILE A 85 12.56 5.25 1.11
C ILE A 85 12.06 4.84 -0.27
N ASP A 86 12.68 3.83 -0.86
CA ASP A 86 12.16 3.11 -2.02
C ASP A 86 11.88 1.66 -1.59
N ILE A 87 10.63 1.24 -1.67
CA ILE A 87 10.21 -0.13 -1.43
C ILE A 87 10.17 -0.81 -2.79
N LEU A 88 10.83 -1.96 -2.90
CA LEU A 88 10.96 -2.70 -4.13
C LEU A 88 10.41 -4.11 -3.90
N ASP A 89 9.19 -4.37 -4.34
CA ASP A 89 8.57 -5.68 -4.25
C ASP A 89 8.83 -6.50 -5.52
N CYS A 90 9.35 -7.71 -5.34
CA CYS A 90 9.72 -8.61 -6.41
C CYS A 90 9.27 -10.04 -6.11
N ASN A 91 8.42 -10.58 -6.97
CA ASN A 91 8.16 -12.02 -6.99
C ASN A 91 9.29 -12.74 -7.75
N GLY A 92 10.08 -13.50 -7.02
CA GLY A 92 11.17 -14.31 -7.57
C GLY A 92 10.78 -15.76 -7.89
N GLY A 93 9.50 -16.12 -7.71
CA GLY A 93 9.00 -17.46 -7.98
C GLY A 93 8.81 -17.76 -9.47
N ASP A 94 8.77 -19.06 -9.80
CA ASP A 94 8.37 -19.58 -11.10
C ASP A 94 7.16 -20.48 -10.91
N HIS A 95 6.05 -20.09 -11.52
CA HIS A 95 4.78 -20.83 -11.48
C HIS A 95 4.57 -21.73 -12.69
N GLY A 96 5.54 -21.79 -13.62
CA GLY A 96 5.44 -22.57 -14.86
C GLY A 96 4.48 -21.99 -15.90
N TYR A 97 4.04 -20.75 -15.73
CA TYR A 97 3.16 -20.03 -16.65
C TYR A 97 3.79 -18.68 -17.05
N PRO A 98 3.53 -18.19 -18.28
CA PRO A 98 4.06 -16.89 -18.73
C PRO A 98 3.59 -15.70 -17.88
N PHE A 99 2.43 -15.82 -17.28
CA PHE A 99 1.89 -14.85 -16.32
C PHE A 99 1.25 -15.62 -15.16
N ALA A 100 1.68 -15.33 -13.98
CA ALA A 100 1.09 -15.85 -12.76
C ALA A 100 1.33 -14.87 -11.60
N THR A 101 0.39 -14.83 -10.67
CA THR A 101 0.52 -14.05 -9.45
C THR A 101 0.24 -14.95 -8.25
N ASN A 102 0.94 -14.72 -7.15
CA ASN A 102 0.68 -15.37 -5.86
C ASN A 102 -0.49 -14.73 -5.11
N PHE A 103 -1.03 -13.66 -5.66
CA PHE A 103 -2.06 -12.84 -5.06
C PHE A 103 -3.37 -12.92 -5.85
N ASN A 104 -4.39 -12.21 -5.40
CA ASN A 104 -5.64 -12.13 -6.15
C ASN A 104 -5.40 -11.40 -7.48
N PRO A 105 -5.61 -12.06 -8.65
CA PRO A 105 -5.34 -11.45 -9.96
C PRO A 105 -6.16 -10.19 -10.23
N GLU A 106 -7.38 -10.12 -9.69
CA GLU A 106 -8.25 -8.95 -9.85
C GLU A 106 -7.66 -7.73 -9.13
N ILE A 107 -7.16 -7.92 -7.90
CA ILE A 107 -6.52 -6.84 -7.15
C ILE A 107 -5.28 -6.35 -7.89
N ASN A 108 -4.41 -7.23 -8.35
CA ASN A 108 -3.24 -6.82 -9.12
C ASN A 108 -3.61 -6.05 -10.40
N LEU A 109 -4.64 -6.50 -11.14
CA LEU A 109 -5.11 -5.77 -12.33
C LEU A 109 -5.63 -4.38 -11.99
N ARG A 110 -6.30 -4.22 -10.85
CA ARG A 110 -6.78 -2.92 -10.37
C ARG A 110 -5.62 -2.02 -9.97
N GLU A 111 -4.64 -2.53 -9.24
CA GLU A 111 -3.43 -1.79 -8.84
C GLU A 111 -2.68 -1.24 -10.05
N VAL A 112 -2.42 -2.06 -11.06
CA VAL A 112 -1.69 -1.62 -12.26
C VAL A 112 -2.50 -0.69 -13.16
N SER A 113 -3.83 -0.72 -13.05
CA SER A 113 -4.74 0.15 -13.80
C SER A 113 -5.01 1.47 -13.08
N ALA A 114 -4.67 1.56 -11.80
CA ALA A 114 -4.82 2.74 -10.98
C ALA A 114 -3.74 3.79 -11.26
N ASN A 115 -4.06 5.05 -10.97
CA ASN A 115 -3.03 6.06 -10.85
C ASN A 115 -2.03 5.66 -9.76
N GLY A 116 -0.74 5.76 -10.07
CA GLY A 116 0.29 5.67 -9.06
C GLY A 116 0.31 6.93 -8.20
N SER A 117 0.81 6.81 -6.99
CA SER A 117 1.14 7.99 -6.20
C SER A 117 2.29 7.70 -5.24
N TYR A 118 3.02 8.75 -4.89
CA TYR A 118 4.13 8.67 -3.96
C TYR A 118 4.24 9.95 -3.13
N TRP A 119 4.96 9.85 -2.01
CA TRP A 119 5.23 11.00 -1.14
C TRP A 119 6.49 11.73 -1.57
N GLU A 120 6.41 13.05 -1.72
CA GLU A 120 7.55 13.90 -2.04
C GLU A 120 7.45 15.26 -1.35
N ASN A 121 8.46 15.62 -0.55
CA ASN A 121 8.59 16.93 0.08
C ASN A 121 7.32 17.44 0.80
N GLY A 122 6.65 16.57 1.53
CA GLY A 122 5.48 16.94 2.34
C GLY A 122 4.14 16.87 1.62
N HIS A 123 4.08 16.36 0.40
CA HIS A 123 2.84 16.22 -0.35
C HIS A 123 2.79 14.94 -1.22
N TRP A 124 1.59 14.54 -1.60
CA TRP A 124 1.38 13.46 -2.53
C TRP A 124 1.58 13.93 -3.98
N VAL A 125 2.26 13.12 -4.76
CA VAL A 125 2.43 13.29 -6.20
C VAL A 125 1.74 12.15 -6.91
N GLU A 126 0.79 12.46 -7.79
CA GLU A 126 0.10 11.48 -8.62
C GLU A 126 0.82 11.26 -9.95
N THR A 127 0.72 10.03 -10.46
CA THR A 127 1.22 9.63 -11.78
C THR A 127 0.13 8.85 -12.52
N LYS A 128 0.27 8.75 -13.84
CA LYS A 128 -0.59 7.83 -14.59
C LYS A 128 -0.25 6.38 -14.26
N PRO A 129 -1.17 5.44 -14.55
CA PRO A 129 -0.89 4.02 -14.36
C PRO A 129 0.41 3.61 -15.04
N MET A 130 1.28 2.94 -14.29
CA MET A 130 2.58 2.41 -14.76
C MET A 130 3.50 3.42 -15.47
N GLU A 131 3.31 4.73 -15.25
CA GLU A 131 4.06 5.79 -15.94
C GLU A 131 5.54 5.79 -15.58
N ILE A 132 5.87 5.55 -14.32
CA ILE A 132 7.25 5.53 -13.84
C ILE A 132 7.74 4.09 -13.76
N LYS A 133 8.68 3.78 -14.66
CA LYS A 133 9.36 2.49 -14.72
C LYS A 133 10.83 2.64 -14.33
N ARG A 134 11.36 1.64 -13.66
CA ARG A 134 12.81 1.50 -13.44
C ARG A 134 13.22 0.04 -13.55
N VAL A 135 14.49 -0.20 -13.84
CA VAL A 135 15.10 -1.54 -13.78
C VAL A 135 15.86 -1.66 -12.48
N TYR A 136 15.76 -2.81 -11.84
CA TYR A 136 16.55 -3.14 -10.67
C TYR A 136 17.08 -4.56 -10.75
N ASP A 137 18.36 -4.75 -10.43
CA ASP A 137 19.01 -6.06 -10.39
C ASP A 137 18.92 -6.62 -8.96
N PHE A 138 17.96 -7.51 -8.76
CA PHE A 138 17.75 -8.16 -7.46
C PHE A 138 18.78 -9.26 -7.23
N PRO A 139 19.46 -9.28 -6.08
CA PRO A 139 20.31 -10.40 -5.72
C PRO A 139 19.56 -11.73 -5.84
N GLN A 140 20.13 -12.70 -6.58
CA GLN A 140 19.58 -14.05 -6.80
C GLN A 140 18.39 -14.15 -7.76
N VAL A 141 17.70 -13.05 -8.08
CA VAL A 141 16.55 -13.02 -9.00
C VAL A 141 16.94 -12.44 -10.36
N GLY A 142 17.89 -11.50 -10.38
CA GLY A 142 18.35 -10.78 -11.57
C GLY A 142 17.53 -9.52 -11.87
N GLU A 143 17.77 -8.97 -13.06
CA GLU A 143 17.12 -7.72 -13.49
C GLU A 143 15.61 -7.90 -13.67
N LYS A 144 14.87 -6.95 -13.10
CA LYS A 144 13.41 -6.86 -13.20
C LYS A 144 12.98 -5.45 -13.55
N ASP A 145 11.99 -5.38 -14.42
CA ASP A 145 11.22 -4.17 -14.65
C ASP A 145 10.29 -3.91 -13.45
N MET A 146 10.38 -2.73 -12.90
CA MET A 146 9.57 -2.32 -11.76
C MET A 146 8.76 -1.08 -12.10
N TYR A 147 7.51 -1.05 -11.66
CA TYR A 147 6.60 0.05 -11.93
C TYR A 147 6.15 0.68 -10.62
N LEU A 148 6.13 2.02 -10.59
CA LEU A 148 5.64 2.78 -9.46
C LEU A 148 4.13 2.64 -9.34
N LEU A 149 3.69 2.25 -8.15
CA LEU A 149 2.28 2.15 -7.77
C LEU A 149 2.02 2.99 -6.51
N HIS A 150 0.75 3.29 -6.25
CA HIS A 150 0.34 3.66 -4.90
C HIS A 150 0.34 2.41 -4.01
N HIS A 151 0.82 2.56 -2.77
CA HIS A 151 0.73 1.48 -1.80
C HIS A 151 0.56 2.04 -0.37
N GLU A 152 -0.18 1.31 0.46
CA GLU A 152 -0.73 1.84 1.71
C GLU A 152 0.30 2.17 2.77
N GLU A 153 1.43 1.45 2.83
CA GLU A 153 2.49 1.74 3.81
C GLU A 153 3.10 3.13 3.65
N ILE A 154 3.01 3.73 2.46
CA ILE A 154 3.51 5.09 2.22
C ILE A 154 2.83 6.08 3.18
N GLU A 155 1.53 5.90 3.46
CA GLU A 155 0.79 6.75 4.39
C GLU A 155 1.37 6.70 5.80
N SER A 156 1.61 5.48 6.29
CA SER A 156 2.17 5.25 7.62
C SER A 156 3.61 5.76 7.71
N LEU A 157 4.44 5.49 6.72
CA LEU A 157 5.84 5.91 6.69
C LEU A 157 5.96 7.44 6.60
N ALA A 158 5.18 8.09 5.75
CA ALA A 158 5.16 9.55 5.62
C ALA A 158 4.78 10.25 6.93
N LYS A 159 3.90 9.64 7.70
CA LYS A 159 3.44 10.17 8.99
C LYS A 159 4.43 9.93 10.13
N ASN A 160 5.14 8.79 10.12
CA ASN A 160 5.87 8.30 11.28
C ASN A 160 7.40 8.32 11.13
N ILE A 161 7.96 8.53 9.94
CA ILE A 161 9.39 8.69 9.74
C ILE A 161 9.72 10.19 9.71
N PRO A 162 10.35 10.73 10.76
CA PRO A 162 10.64 12.16 10.83
C PRO A 162 11.62 12.60 9.72
N GLY A 163 11.30 13.71 9.06
CA GLY A 163 12.21 14.31 8.07
C GLY A 163 12.25 13.61 6.71
N VAL A 164 11.49 12.55 6.50
CA VAL A 164 11.46 11.87 5.21
C VAL A 164 10.97 12.79 4.10
N LYS A 165 11.76 12.86 3.02
CA LYS A 165 11.48 13.72 1.86
C LYS A 165 10.77 12.99 0.75
N ARG A 166 11.05 11.69 0.55
CA ARG A 166 10.45 10.91 -0.51
C ARG A 166 10.22 9.45 -0.10
N ILE A 167 9.03 8.94 -0.42
CA ILE A 167 8.70 7.51 -0.25
C ILE A 167 8.02 7.02 -1.51
N ARG A 168 8.52 5.92 -2.08
CA ARG A 168 7.98 5.31 -3.30
C ARG A 168 7.86 3.80 -3.14
N PHE A 169 6.85 3.24 -3.75
CA PHE A 169 6.67 1.80 -3.88
C PHE A 169 6.75 1.38 -5.35
N PHE A 170 7.47 0.31 -5.61
CA PHE A 170 7.62 -0.27 -6.94
C PHE A 170 7.39 -1.77 -6.87
N MET A 171 6.68 -2.30 -7.85
CA MET A 171 6.39 -3.74 -7.97
C MET A 171 6.78 -4.25 -9.35
N THR A 172 7.15 -5.54 -9.42
CA THR A 172 7.32 -6.31 -10.66
C THR A 172 6.02 -7.02 -11.03
N PHE A 173 5.87 -7.35 -12.31
CA PHE A 173 4.77 -8.18 -12.81
C PHE A 173 5.30 -9.27 -13.72
#